data_e0d5a91788e6867ca58e424ba371fc18
#
_entry.id   e0d5a91788e6867ca58e424ba371fc18
#
_cell.length_a   1.000
_cell.length_b   1.000
_cell.length_c   1.000
_cell.angle_alpha   90.00
_cell.angle_beta   90.00
_cell.angle_gamma   90.00
#
_symmetry.space_group_name_H-M   'P 1'
#
loop_
_entity.id
_entity.type
_entity.pdbx_description
1 polymer ?
#
loop_
_entity_poly.entity_id
_entity_poly.type
_entity_poly.pdbx_seq_one_letter_code
_entity_poly.pdbx_strand_id
1 'polypeptide(L)'
;MIAVFEKKHSIKNKKKVKNYYVKESVGIATGILISCLHFSGLSMLTHTPSPMNFLNTILKRPVNEKPFVLLVVGKPKDNCMIPVFATKKKSFNKISSIF
;
A
#
# COMPACT_ATOMS: atom_id res chain seq x y z
N MET A 1 4.08 9.81 6.93
CA MET A 1 4.12 9.07 5.65
C MET A 1 4.67 7.68 5.89
N ILE A 2 4.06 6.65 5.31
CA ILE A 2 4.48 5.26 5.43
C ILE A 2 4.85 4.75 4.04
N ALA A 3 6.06 4.24 3.86
CA ALA A 3 6.48 3.61 2.62
C ALA A 3 6.44 2.08 2.78
N VAL A 4 5.67 1.43 1.92
CA VAL A 4 5.54 -0.03 1.90
C VAL A 4 6.42 -0.59 0.79
N PHE A 5 7.19 -1.63 1.11
CA PHE A 5 8.08 -2.30 0.18
C PHE A 5 7.74 -3.78 0.05
N GLU A 6 7.87 -4.31 -1.15
CA GLU A 6 7.82 -5.75 -1.42
C GLU A 6 9.24 -6.34 -1.43
N LYS A 7 9.47 -7.42 -0.70
CA LYS A 7 10.75 -8.13 -0.67
C LYS A 7 10.72 -9.33 -1.60
N LYS A 8 11.31 -9.17 -2.78
CA LYS A 8 11.24 -10.18 -3.86
C LYS A 8 12.00 -11.48 -3.56
N HIS A 9 13.09 -11.37 -2.81
CA HIS A 9 13.89 -12.53 -2.44
C HIS A 9 14.58 -12.30 -1.10
N SER A 10 14.87 -13.41 -0.42
CA SER A 10 15.61 -13.47 0.83
C SER A 10 16.92 -14.19 0.62
N ILE A 11 17.87 -14.01 1.53
CA ILE A 11 19.11 -14.78 1.57
C ILE A 11 19.00 -15.77 2.72
N LYS A 12 19.04 -17.07 2.42
CA LYS A 12 19.08 -18.16 3.40
C LYS A 12 20.31 -19.00 3.14
N ASN A 13 21.14 -19.23 4.16
CA ASN A 13 22.36 -20.00 4.04
C ASN A 13 23.26 -19.57 2.85
N LYS A 14 23.45 -18.25 2.69
CA LYS A 14 24.19 -17.62 1.58
C LYS A 14 23.60 -17.88 0.18
N LYS A 15 22.41 -18.48 0.07
CA LYS A 15 21.71 -18.69 -1.19
C LYS A 15 20.54 -17.73 -1.33
N LYS A 16 20.34 -17.23 -2.54
CA LYS A 16 19.21 -16.38 -2.89
C LYS A 16 17.96 -17.25 -3.07
N VAL A 17 16.93 -17.01 -2.27
CA VAL A 17 15.66 -17.72 -2.31
C VAL A 17 14.57 -16.75 -2.73
N LYS A 18 13.82 -17.08 -3.78
CA LYS A 18 12.70 -16.29 -4.26
C LYS A 18 11.53 -16.38 -3.25
N ASN A 19 10.94 -15.23 -2.92
CA ASN A 19 9.71 -15.20 -2.14
C ASN A 19 8.52 -15.32 -3.10
N TYR A 20 7.52 -16.10 -2.70
CA TYR A 20 6.28 -16.30 -3.46
C TYR A 20 5.17 -15.42 -2.89
N TYR A 21 4.14 -15.16 -3.70
CA TYR A 21 2.96 -14.37 -3.33
C TYR A 21 3.28 -13.00 -2.72
N VAL A 22 4.37 -12.39 -3.19
CA VAL A 22 4.89 -11.15 -2.58
C VAL A 22 3.91 -10.00 -2.73
N LYS A 23 3.39 -9.78 -3.94
CA LYS A 23 2.45 -8.69 -4.22
C LYS A 23 1.13 -8.89 -3.49
N GLU A 24 0.61 -10.10 -3.52
CA GLU A 24 -0.65 -10.49 -2.88
C GLU A 24 -0.56 -10.28 -1.37
N SER A 25 0.51 -10.79 -0.76
CA SER A 25 0.75 -10.65 0.69
C SER A 25 0.91 -9.19 1.10
N VAL A 26 1.70 -8.42 0.36
CA VAL A 26 1.91 -6.99 0.65
C VAL A 26 0.64 -6.18 0.41
N GLY A 27 -0.13 -6.51 -0.63
CA GLY A 27 -1.42 -5.89 -0.92
C GLY A 27 -2.43 -6.11 0.20
N ILE A 28 -2.58 -7.35 0.67
CA ILE A 28 -3.46 -7.70 1.80
C ILE A 28 -3.02 -6.95 3.07
N ALA A 29 -1.73 -7.01 3.41
CA ALA A 29 -1.18 -6.32 4.57
C ALA A 29 -1.41 -4.79 4.50
N THR A 30 -1.25 -4.21 3.31
CA THR A 30 -1.49 -2.78 3.08
C THR A 30 -2.97 -2.43 3.28
N GLY A 31 -3.89 -3.25 2.78
CA GLY A 31 -5.33 -3.06 2.98
C GLY A 31 -5.72 -3.11 4.45
N ILE A 32 -5.18 -4.06 5.21
CA ILE A 32 -5.40 -4.16 6.67
C ILE A 32 -4.85 -2.92 7.36
N LEU A 33 -3.63 -2.48 7.02
CA LEU A 33 -3.02 -1.28 7.58
C LEU A 33 -3.88 -0.04 7.33
N ILE A 34 -4.38 0.14 6.10
CA ILE A 34 -5.29 1.25 5.74
C ILE A 34 -6.54 1.23 6.62
N SER A 35 -7.15 0.06 6.79
CA SER A 35 -8.33 -0.10 7.64
C SER A 35 -8.03 0.26 9.10
N CYS A 36 -6.93 -0.23 9.66
CA CYS A 36 -6.53 0.09 11.04
C CYS A 36 -6.30 1.60 11.22
N LEU A 37 -5.61 2.25 10.29
CA LEU A 37 -5.36 3.69 10.33
C LEU A 37 -6.69 4.48 10.27
N HIS A 38 -7.61 4.06 9.42
CA HIS A 38 -8.93 4.69 9.30
C HIS A 38 -9.73 4.55 10.61
N PHE A 39 -9.81 3.36 11.19
CA PHE A 39 -10.49 3.13 12.47
C PHE A 39 -9.83 3.87 13.64
N SER A 40 -8.54 4.21 13.52
CA SER A 40 -7.84 5.06 14.50
C SER A 40 -8.11 6.57 14.30
N GLY A 41 -9.03 6.95 13.39
CA GLY A 41 -9.37 8.35 13.13
C GLY A 41 -8.38 9.09 12.25
N LEU A 42 -7.53 8.37 11.51
CA LEU A 42 -6.58 8.96 10.58
C LEU A 42 -7.11 8.92 9.15
N SER A 43 -6.78 9.94 8.38
CA SER A 43 -7.00 9.98 6.94
C SER A 43 -5.72 9.64 6.20
N MET A 44 -5.85 9.00 5.03
CA MET A 44 -4.71 8.64 4.22
C MET A 44 -5.00 8.71 2.73
N LEU A 45 -3.94 8.90 1.96
CA LEU A 45 -3.92 8.82 0.52
C LEU A 45 -2.91 7.77 0.10
N THR A 46 -3.34 6.83 -0.74
CA THR A 46 -2.42 5.92 -1.44
C THR A 46 -1.78 6.66 -2.60
N HIS A 47 -0.46 6.63 -2.70
CA HIS A 47 0.29 7.33 -3.73
C HIS A 47 1.38 6.43 -4.31
N THR A 48 1.42 6.35 -5.64
CA THR A 48 2.40 5.56 -6.40
C THR A 48 3.11 6.45 -7.41
N PRO A 49 4.05 7.32 -6.97
CA PRO A 49 4.79 8.16 -7.89
C PRO A 49 5.62 7.30 -8.85
N SER A 50 5.70 7.71 -10.11
CA SER A 50 6.50 6.98 -11.12
C SER A 50 7.66 7.86 -11.60
N PRO A 51 8.89 7.32 -11.60
CA PRO A 51 9.33 6.03 -11.04
C PRO A 51 9.47 6.08 -9.52
N MET A 52 9.27 4.95 -8.82
CA MET A 52 9.36 4.87 -7.35
C MET A 52 10.76 4.51 -6.81
N ASN A 53 11.70 4.15 -7.68
CA ASN A 53 13.01 3.62 -7.27
C ASN A 53 13.85 4.60 -6.44
N PHE A 54 13.60 5.91 -6.56
CA PHE A 54 14.26 6.93 -5.72
C PHE A 54 14.04 6.70 -4.23
N LEU A 55 12.96 6.03 -3.84
CA LEU A 55 12.67 5.70 -2.45
C LEU A 55 13.70 4.74 -1.85
N ASN A 56 14.28 3.84 -2.64
CA ASN A 56 15.35 2.99 -2.17
C ASN A 56 16.56 3.80 -1.74
N THR A 57 16.92 4.83 -2.51
CA THR A 57 18.04 5.72 -2.21
C THR A 57 17.75 6.57 -0.98
N ILE A 58 16.61 7.26 -0.94
CA ILE A 58 16.24 8.16 0.17
C ILE A 58 16.10 7.40 1.49
N LEU A 59 15.45 6.23 1.45
CA LEU A 59 15.15 5.43 2.64
C LEU A 59 16.24 4.38 2.93
N LYS A 60 17.34 4.40 2.17
CA LYS A 60 18.46 3.46 2.31
C LYS A 60 18.00 1.99 2.31
N ARG A 61 17.05 1.66 1.42
CA ARG A 61 16.54 0.29 1.31
C ARG A 61 17.32 -0.51 0.27
N PRO A 62 17.58 -1.81 0.54
CA PRO A 62 18.34 -2.65 -0.37
C PRO A 62 17.59 -2.92 -1.67
N VAL A 63 18.32 -3.26 -2.74
CA VAL A 63 17.77 -3.48 -4.09
C VAL A 63 16.80 -4.66 -4.21
N ASN A 64 16.80 -5.57 -3.24
CA ASN A 64 15.85 -6.68 -3.19
C ASN A 64 14.50 -6.28 -2.58
N GLU A 65 14.38 -5.06 -2.08
CA GLU A 65 13.13 -4.44 -1.64
C GLU A 65 12.67 -3.43 -2.68
N LYS A 66 11.50 -3.66 -3.26
CA LYS A 66 10.91 -2.78 -4.26
C LYS A 66 9.80 -1.95 -3.63
N PRO A 67 9.78 -0.62 -3.84
CA PRO A 67 8.67 0.19 -3.37
C PRO A 67 7.34 -0.30 -3.97
N PHE A 68 6.32 -0.44 -3.13
CA PHE A 68 4.99 -0.90 -3.51
C PHE A 68 3.98 0.26 -3.52
N VAL A 69 3.88 0.98 -2.41
CA VAL A 69 2.99 2.12 -2.28
C VAL A 69 3.46 3.05 -1.17
N LEU A 70 3.19 4.34 -1.31
CA LEU A 70 3.26 5.32 -0.23
C LEU A 70 1.87 5.54 0.35
N LEU A 71 1.78 5.59 1.67
CA LEU A 71 0.59 6.06 2.38
C LEU A 71 0.91 7.42 2.99
N VAL A 72 0.27 8.45 2.48
CA VAL A 72 0.32 9.79 3.08
C VAL A 72 -0.73 9.81 4.19
N VAL A 73 -0.30 9.85 5.44
CA VAL A 73 -1.17 9.69 6.61
C VAL A 73 -1.16 10.97 7.43
N GLY A 74 -2.32 11.37 7.92
CA GLY A 74 -2.47 12.54 8.78
C GLY A 74 -3.83 12.57 9.47
N LYS A 75 -4.00 13.50 10.42
CA LYS A 75 -5.32 13.78 10.97
C LYS A 75 -6.16 14.52 9.92
N PRO A 76 -7.44 14.16 9.74
CA PRO A 76 -8.31 14.94 8.87
C PRO A 76 -8.49 16.34 9.43
N LYS A 77 -8.54 17.34 8.55
CA LYS A 77 -8.91 18.70 8.93
C LYS A 77 -10.40 18.73 9.27
N ASP A 78 -10.77 19.55 10.25
CA ASP A 78 -12.17 19.85 10.52
C ASP A 78 -12.84 20.41 9.25
N ASN A 79 -14.04 19.93 8.94
CA ASN A 79 -14.77 20.28 7.71
C ASN A 79 -14.03 19.92 6.42
N CYS A 80 -13.25 18.82 6.42
CA CYS A 80 -12.58 18.33 5.24
C CYS A 80 -13.62 17.94 4.16
N MET A 81 -13.52 18.55 2.99
CA MET A 81 -14.39 18.23 1.85
C MET A 81 -13.72 17.16 0.98
N ILE A 82 -14.48 16.17 0.57
CA ILE A 82 -14.08 15.17 -0.41
C ILE A 82 -14.89 15.34 -1.70
N PRO A 83 -14.31 15.05 -2.88
CA PRO A 83 -15.04 15.11 -4.13
C PRO A 83 -16.26 14.17 -4.11
N VAL A 84 -17.40 14.63 -4.61
CA VAL A 84 -18.65 13.83 -4.64
C VAL A 84 -18.45 12.48 -5.33
N PHE A 85 -17.66 12.43 -6.40
CA PHE A 85 -17.40 11.18 -7.12
C PHE A 85 -16.62 10.15 -6.27
N ALA A 86 -15.87 10.58 -5.25
CA ALA A 86 -15.15 9.66 -4.36
C ALA A 86 -16.11 8.83 -3.50
N THR A 87 -17.34 9.29 -3.30
CA THR A 87 -18.37 8.57 -2.55
C THR A 87 -19.13 7.56 -3.42
N LYS A 88 -19.07 7.72 -4.76
CA LYS A 88 -19.75 6.82 -5.69
C LYS A 88 -19.02 5.48 -5.78
N LYS A 89 -19.69 4.42 -5.37
CA LYS A 89 -19.18 3.04 -5.44
C LYS A 89 -20.00 2.22 -6.43
N LYS A 90 -19.37 1.25 -7.04
CA LYS A 90 -20.08 0.26 -7.86
C LYS A 90 -21.01 -0.56 -6.97
N SER A 91 -22.18 -0.93 -7.48
CA SER A 91 -23.08 -1.85 -6.78
C SER A 91 -22.42 -3.23 -6.63
N PHE A 92 -22.84 -3.97 -5.62
CA PHE A 92 -22.31 -5.31 -5.33
C PHE A 92 -22.35 -6.22 -6.56
N ASN A 93 -23.48 -6.25 -7.29
CA ASN A 93 -23.66 -7.08 -8.49
C ASN A 93 -22.73 -6.70 -9.67
N LYS A 94 -22.09 -5.52 -9.61
CA LYS A 94 -21.09 -5.12 -10.62
C LYS A 94 -19.66 -5.52 -10.27
N ILE A 95 -19.42 -5.96 -9.05
CA ILE A 95 -18.08 -6.32 -8.54
C ILE A 95 -17.97 -7.77 -8.07
N SER A 96 -19.09 -8.50 -8.04
CA SER A 96 -19.14 -9.88 -7.56
C SER A 96 -20.13 -10.71 -8.37
N SER A 97 -19.93 -12.01 -8.36
CA SER A 97 -20.87 -13.02 -8.84
C SER A 97 -21.10 -14.03 -7.73
N ILE A 98 -22.34 -14.42 -7.53
CA ILE A 98 -22.73 -15.47 -6.59
C ILE A 98 -23.08 -16.71 -7.41
N PHE A 99 -22.48 -17.83 -7.10
CA PHE A 99 -22.70 -19.11 -7.77
C PHE A 99 -23.47 -20.07 -6.85
#